data_8d55ca81e9f629a91d39e69ec6ecaebd
#
_entry.id   8d55ca81e9f629a91d39e69ec6ecaebd
#
_cell.length_a   1.000
_cell.length_b   1.000
_cell.length_c   1.000
_cell.angle_alpha   90.00
_cell.angle_beta   90.00
_cell.angle_gamma   90.00
#
_symmetry.space_group_name_H-M   'P 1'
#
loop_
_entity.id
_entity.type
_entity.pdbx_description
1 polymer ?
#
loop_
_entity_poly.entity_id
_entity_poly.type
_entity_poly.pdbx_seq_one_letter_code
_entity_poly.pdbx_strand_id
1 'polypeptide(L)'
;MLTAGDFKNGVTFEMEGKVYQVIEFQHVKPGKGAAFVRTKYRDVVTGAIREASFNPTAKFETVQVERRELQYSYNDGGLYYFMDLESYEMMPVDSNKLGDNFKFVKEMEMCKLSSIKGEIFAVEPPTFVELVVTETEPGVRGDTATNVTKAATLETGAVVRVPIFINEGEVIRIDTRTGEYLERVNK
;
A
#
# COMPACT_ATOMS: atom_id res chain seq x y z
N MET A 1 -25.21 7.22 -8.37
CA MET A 1 -24.84 7.85 -9.67
C MET A 1 -24.31 9.25 -9.40
N LEU A 2 -23.18 9.62 -9.99
CA LEU A 2 -22.58 10.96 -9.89
C LEU A 2 -22.27 11.51 -11.28
N THR A 3 -22.15 12.83 -11.38
CA THR A 3 -21.69 13.46 -12.61
C THR A 3 -20.21 13.81 -12.50
N ALA A 4 -19.54 14.02 -13.64
CA ALA A 4 -18.16 14.51 -13.65
C ALA A 4 -18.02 15.86 -12.94
N GLY A 5 -19.09 16.67 -12.97
CA GLY A 5 -19.16 17.94 -12.23
C GLY A 5 -19.08 17.77 -10.71
N ASP A 6 -19.39 16.58 -10.19
CA ASP A 6 -19.34 16.25 -8.76
C ASP A 6 -18.00 15.64 -8.33
N PHE A 7 -17.03 15.48 -9.22
CA PHE A 7 -15.76 14.86 -8.92
C PHE A 7 -15.00 15.61 -7.83
N LYS A 8 -14.48 14.83 -6.89
CA LYS A 8 -13.57 15.25 -5.82
C LYS A 8 -12.44 14.22 -5.70
N ASN A 9 -11.31 14.64 -5.18
CA ASN A 9 -10.21 13.72 -4.93
C ASN A 9 -10.65 12.58 -4.00
N GLY A 10 -10.31 11.35 -4.39
CA GLY A 10 -10.67 10.15 -3.64
C GLY A 10 -12.02 9.52 -4.02
N VAL A 11 -12.85 10.19 -4.81
CA VAL A 11 -14.12 9.62 -5.28
C VAL A 11 -13.85 8.45 -6.22
N THR A 12 -14.60 7.36 -6.04
CA THR A 12 -14.54 6.18 -6.91
C THR A 12 -15.74 6.11 -7.84
N PHE A 13 -15.50 5.77 -9.08
CA PHE A 13 -16.54 5.65 -10.11
C PHE A 13 -16.25 4.48 -11.06
N GLU A 14 -17.30 3.96 -11.66
CA GLU A 14 -17.21 2.89 -12.66
C GLU A 14 -17.31 3.47 -14.07
N MET A 15 -16.44 3.01 -14.95
CA MET A 15 -16.43 3.34 -16.37
C MET A 15 -15.93 2.13 -17.17
N GLU A 16 -16.68 1.70 -18.18
CA GLU A 16 -16.32 0.58 -19.04
C GLU A 16 -16.00 -0.72 -18.26
N GLY A 17 -16.76 -0.99 -17.20
CA GLY A 17 -16.58 -2.18 -16.37
C GLY A 17 -15.36 -2.15 -15.45
N LYS A 18 -14.67 -1.02 -15.35
CA LYS A 18 -13.53 -0.83 -14.45
C LYS A 18 -13.83 0.23 -13.42
N VAL A 19 -13.20 0.11 -12.27
CA VAL A 19 -13.34 1.06 -11.17
C VAL A 19 -12.12 1.96 -11.10
N TYR A 20 -12.37 3.25 -11.04
CA TYR A 20 -11.34 4.28 -10.98
C TYR A 20 -11.52 5.17 -9.75
N GLN A 21 -10.42 5.71 -9.28
CA GLN A 21 -10.39 6.72 -8.23
C GLN A 21 -9.86 8.04 -8.78
N VAL A 22 -10.57 9.12 -8.51
CA VAL A 22 -10.12 10.48 -8.88
C VAL A 22 -8.92 10.86 -8.01
N ILE A 23 -7.81 11.21 -8.66
CA ILE A 23 -6.59 11.71 -8.01
C ILE A 23 -6.60 13.23 -8.00
N GLU A 24 -6.91 13.82 -9.15
CA GLU A 24 -6.89 15.27 -9.37
C GLU A 24 -7.95 15.64 -10.37
N PHE A 25 -8.59 16.78 -10.19
CA PHE A 25 -9.59 17.28 -11.12
C PHE A 25 -9.51 18.78 -11.25
N GLN A 26 -9.92 19.29 -12.40
CA GLN A 26 -10.00 20.72 -12.68
C GLN A 26 -11.23 21.04 -13.54
N HIS A 27 -12.08 21.92 -13.06
CA HIS A 27 -13.18 22.46 -13.84
C HIS A 27 -12.65 23.56 -14.76
N VAL A 28 -12.82 23.39 -16.07
CA VAL A 28 -12.36 24.33 -17.07
C VAL A 28 -13.57 24.91 -17.79
N LYS A 29 -13.67 26.24 -17.80
CA LYS A 29 -14.68 27.00 -18.53
C LYS A 29 -13.95 27.87 -19.56
N PRO A 30 -13.71 27.36 -20.78
CA PRO A 30 -13.02 28.14 -21.80
C PRO A 30 -13.87 29.33 -22.23
N GLY A 31 -13.23 30.41 -22.64
CA GLY A 31 -13.94 31.60 -23.18
C GLY A 31 -14.71 31.33 -24.48
N LYS A 32 -14.30 30.31 -25.23
CA LYS A 32 -14.98 29.76 -26.42
C LYS A 32 -15.00 28.25 -26.29
N GLY A 33 -16.16 27.64 -26.39
CA GLY A 33 -16.36 26.19 -26.29
C GLY A 33 -17.07 25.75 -25.02
N ALA A 34 -17.36 24.46 -24.95
CA ALA A 34 -18.07 23.85 -23.81
C ALA A 34 -17.16 23.69 -22.62
N ALA A 35 -17.73 23.83 -21.41
CA ALA A 35 -17.05 23.50 -20.15
C ALA A 35 -16.72 22.01 -20.09
N PHE A 36 -15.61 21.68 -19.48
CA PHE A 36 -15.18 20.29 -19.25
C PHE A 36 -14.48 20.14 -17.91
N VAL A 37 -14.41 18.89 -17.42
CA VAL A 37 -13.67 18.52 -16.21
C VAL A 37 -12.46 17.70 -16.63
N ARG A 38 -11.28 18.29 -16.51
CA ARG A 38 -10.02 17.57 -16.70
C ARG A 38 -9.78 16.72 -15.46
N THR A 39 -9.67 15.42 -15.64
CA THR A 39 -9.60 14.47 -14.54
C THR A 39 -8.40 13.55 -14.68
N LYS A 40 -7.62 13.47 -13.63
CA LYS A 40 -6.58 12.46 -13.47
C LYS A 40 -7.10 11.39 -12.54
N TYR A 41 -7.08 10.15 -12.98
CA TYR A 41 -7.69 9.04 -12.26
C TYR A 41 -6.82 7.79 -12.32
N ARG A 42 -6.99 6.94 -11.30
CA ARG A 42 -6.24 5.70 -11.14
C ARG A 42 -7.18 4.52 -11.25
N ASP A 43 -6.81 3.51 -12.03
CA ASP A 43 -7.44 2.19 -11.98
C ASP A 43 -7.13 1.57 -10.61
N VAL A 44 -8.16 1.27 -9.82
CA VAL A 44 -7.97 0.78 -8.45
C VAL A 44 -7.39 -0.63 -8.38
N VAL A 45 -7.55 -1.42 -9.44
CA VAL A 45 -7.03 -2.79 -9.52
C VAL A 45 -5.58 -2.81 -10.01
N THR A 46 -5.29 -2.11 -11.10
CA THR A 46 -3.97 -2.13 -11.75
C THR A 46 -3.03 -1.04 -11.26
N GLY A 47 -3.57 0.02 -10.64
CA GLY A 47 -2.80 1.20 -10.25
C GLY A 47 -2.45 2.15 -11.40
N ALA A 48 -2.80 1.81 -12.63
CA ALA A 48 -2.50 2.62 -13.81
C ALA A 48 -3.19 3.98 -13.73
N ILE A 49 -2.42 5.04 -13.97
CA ILE A 49 -2.90 6.42 -13.94
C ILE A 49 -3.23 6.86 -15.36
N ARG A 50 -4.38 7.51 -15.51
CA ARG A 50 -4.86 8.08 -16.78
C ARG A 50 -5.35 9.51 -16.59
N GLU A 51 -5.42 10.24 -17.67
CA GLU A 51 -6.00 11.58 -17.70
C GLU A 51 -7.01 11.66 -18.86
N ALA A 52 -8.16 12.24 -18.59
CA ALA A 52 -9.19 12.49 -19.59
C ALA A 52 -10.02 13.73 -19.21
N SER A 53 -10.65 14.33 -20.21
CA SER A 53 -11.61 15.42 -20.03
C SER A 53 -13.01 14.88 -20.21
N PHE A 54 -13.88 15.15 -19.24
CA PHE A 54 -15.26 14.71 -19.25
C PHE A 54 -16.21 15.92 -19.36
N ASN A 55 -17.34 15.71 -20.01
CA ASN A 55 -18.44 16.66 -19.94
C ASN A 55 -18.90 16.73 -18.49
N PRO A 56 -19.13 17.92 -17.91
CA PRO A 56 -19.58 18.04 -16.51
C PRO A 56 -20.88 17.30 -16.20
N THR A 57 -21.72 17.07 -17.19
CA THR A 57 -22.99 16.33 -17.04
C THR A 57 -22.86 14.82 -17.30
N ALA A 58 -21.67 14.35 -17.69
CA ALA A 58 -21.43 12.91 -17.88
C ALA A 58 -21.68 12.16 -16.57
N LYS A 59 -22.46 11.08 -16.67
CA LYS A 59 -22.89 10.29 -15.50
C LYS A 59 -22.08 9.03 -15.35
N PHE A 60 -21.74 8.72 -14.10
CA PHE A 60 -21.00 7.51 -13.73
C PHE A 60 -21.66 6.83 -12.55
N GLU A 61 -21.58 5.51 -12.49
CA GLU A 61 -21.98 4.77 -11.31
C GLU A 61 -20.94 4.96 -10.21
N THR A 62 -21.42 5.16 -8.98
CA THR A 62 -20.57 5.17 -7.80
C THR A 62 -20.31 3.75 -7.35
N VAL A 63 -19.06 3.48 -6.95
CA VAL A 63 -18.67 2.19 -6.41
C VAL A 63 -18.07 2.40 -5.03
N GLN A 64 -18.57 1.64 -4.07
CA GLN A 64 -18.07 1.69 -2.70
C GLN A 64 -16.88 0.78 -2.54
N VAL A 65 -15.78 1.33 -2.02
CA VAL A 65 -14.61 0.57 -1.58
C VAL A 65 -14.77 0.25 -0.11
N GLU A 66 -14.79 -1.03 0.21
CA GLU A 66 -14.80 -1.51 1.59
C GLU A 66 -13.38 -1.75 2.07
N ARG A 67 -13.09 -1.35 3.32
CA ARG A 67 -11.81 -1.56 3.98
C ARG A 67 -12.03 -2.33 5.26
N ARG A 68 -11.24 -3.39 5.45
CA ARG A 68 -11.28 -4.23 6.66
C ARG A 68 -9.87 -4.45 7.17
N GLU A 69 -9.72 -4.51 8.49
CA GLU A 69 -8.50 -4.94 9.12
C GLU A 69 -8.55 -6.43 9.40
N LEU A 70 -7.64 -7.18 8.79
CA LEU A 70 -7.51 -8.63 8.93
C LEU A 70 -6.09 -8.99 9.35
N GLN A 71 -5.96 -10.07 10.09
CA GLN A 71 -4.66 -10.56 10.55
C GLN A 71 -4.04 -11.49 9.51
N TYR A 72 -2.80 -11.20 9.11
CA TYR A 72 -2.05 -12.11 8.27
C TYR A 72 -1.74 -13.40 9.04
N SER A 73 -2.11 -14.55 8.50
CA SER A 73 -1.96 -15.85 9.13
C SER A 73 -0.80 -16.65 8.55
N TYR A 74 -0.89 -17.04 7.29
CA TYR A 74 0.15 -17.81 6.61
C TYR A 74 0.02 -17.70 5.10
N ASN A 75 0.99 -18.25 4.35
CA ASN A 75 0.91 -18.40 2.91
C ASN A 75 1.32 -19.82 2.51
N ASP A 76 0.85 -20.26 1.35
CA ASP A 76 1.19 -21.55 0.75
C ASP A 76 2.07 -21.42 -0.51
N GLY A 77 2.62 -20.23 -0.74
CA GLY A 77 3.43 -19.89 -1.91
C GLY A 77 2.67 -19.18 -3.03
N GLY A 78 1.37 -19.35 -3.11
CA GLY A 78 0.51 -18.69 -4.12
C GLY A 78 -0.57 -17.83 -3.51
N LEU A 79 -1.18 -18.29 -2.43
CA LEU A 79 -2.22 -17.60 -1.68
C LEU A 79 -1.72 -17.19 -0.31
N TYR A 80 -2.11 -16.00 0.09
CA TYR A 80 -1.87 -15.43 1.42
C TYR A 80 -3.19 -15.39 2.17
N TYR A 81 -3.21 -15.93 3.37
CA TYR A 81 -4.43 -16.10 4.16
C TYR A 81 -4.50 -15.06 5.28
N PHE A 82 -5.60 -14.34 5.31
CA PHE A 82 -5.90 -13.32 6.31
C PHE A 82 -7.12 -13.74 7.11
N MET A 83 -7.07 -13.59 8.41
CA MET A 83 -8.13 -13.99 9.32
C MET A 83 -8.86 -12.78 9.90
N ASP A 84 -10.18 -12.81 9.85
CA ASP A 84 -11.02 -11.91 10.62
C ASP A 84 -11.04 -12.37 12.07
N LEU A 85 -10.60 -11.52 12.99
CA LEU A 85 -10.50 -11.88 14.42
C LEU A 85 -11.88 -11.95 15.13
N GLU A 86 -12.91 -11.41 14.52
CA GLU A 86 -14.28 -11.48 15.06
C GLU A 86 -15.00 -12.75 14.61
N SER A 87 -14.97 -13.05 13.33
CA SER A 87 -15.66 -14.20 12.74
C SER A 87 -14.80 -15.45 12.62
N TYR A 88 -13.46 -15.32 12.73
CA TYR A 88 -12.46 -16.37 12.48
C TYR A 88 -12.49 -16.92 11.05
N GLU A 89 -13.12 -16.21 10.14
CA GLU A 89 -13.08 -16.56 8.73
C GLU A 89 -11.70 -16.27 8.13
N MET A 90 -11.24 -17.22 7.32
CA MET A 90 -10.00 -17.09 6.56
C MET A 90 -10.30 -16.60 5.16
N MET A 91 -9.59 -15.58 4.73
CA MET A 91 -9.75 -14.98 3.41
C MET A 91 -8.49 -15.17 2.60
N PRO A 92 -8.54 -15.94 1.48
CA PRO A 92 -7.40 -16.11 0.61
C PRO A 92 -7.22 -14.90 -0.30
N VAL A 93 -5.99 -14.45 -0.43
CA VAL A 93 -5.60 -13.33 -1.29
C VAL A 93 -4.47 -13.78 -2.19
N ASP A 94 -4.61 -13.58 -3.49
CA ASP A 94 -3.57 -13.89 -4.45
C ASP A 94 -2.35 -13.00 -4.24
N SER A 95 -1.15 -13.56 -4.41
CA SER A 95 0.11 -12.86 -4.25
C SER A 95 0.24 -11.60 -5.12
N ASN A 96 -0.44 -11.57 -6.27
CA ASN A 96 -0.43 -10.40 -7.16
C ASN A 96 -1.19 -9.18 -6.61
N LYS A 97 -1.97 -9.34 -5.54
CA LYS A 97 -2.67 -8.25 -4.84
C LYS A 97 -1.81 -7.61 -3.74
N LEU A 98 -0.66 -8.20 -3.44
CA LEU A 98 0.28 -7.69 -2.46
C LEU A 98 1.27 -6.74 -3.14
N GLY A 99 1.62 -5.65 -2.44
CA GLY A 99 2.68 -4.75 -2.88
C GLY A 99 4.07 -5.24 -2.43
N ASP A 100 5.12 -4.59 -2.91
CA ASP A 100 6.50 -4.89 -2.54
C ASP A 100 6.76 -4.74 -1.04
N ASN A 101 6.01 -3.86 -0.38
CA ASN A 101 6.15 -3.61 1.05
C ASN A 101 5.60 -4.75 1.93
N PHE A 102 4.90 -5.71 1.34
CA PHE A 102 4.43 -6.89 2.10
C PHE A 102 5.57 -7.76 2.61
N LYS A 103 6.76 -7.66 2.02
CA LYS A 103 7.98 -8.33 2.48
C LYS A 103 8.37 -8.02 3.94
N PHE A 104 7.83 -6.95 4.51
CA PHE A 104 8.05 -6.56 5.91
C PHE A 104 7.00 -7.11 6.87
N VAL A 105 5.97 -7.77 6.37
CA VAL A 105 4.87 -8.29 7.19
C VAL A 105 5.17 -9.69 7.67
N LYS A 106 5.17 -9.88 8.98
CA LYS A 106 5.25 -11.21 9.60
C LYS A 106 3.87 -11.73 9.97
N GLU A 107 3.79 -13.03 10.24
CA GLU A 107 2.56 -13.66 10.75
C GLU A 107 2.06 -12.92 12.00
N MET A 108 0.75 -12.87 12.17
CA MET A 108 0.03 -12.18 13.26
C MET A 108 -0.07 -10.67 13.12
N GLU A 109 0.54 -10.06 12.12
CA GLU A 109 0.39 -8.62 11.86
C GLU A 109 -0.98 -8.30 11.26
N MET A 110 -1.54 -7.16 11.69
CA MET A 110 -2.80 -6.65 11.15
C MET A 110 -2.55 -5.86 9.88
N CYS A 111 -3.26 -6.19 8.83
CA CYS A 111 -3.19 -5.49 7.54
C CYS A 111 -4.56 -4.92 7.18
N LYS A 112 -4.57 -3.86 6.40
CA LYS A 112 -5.79 -3.24 5.89
C LYS A 112 -6.05 -3.75 4.47
N LEU A 113 -7.18 -4.44 4.27
CA LEU A 113 -7.57 -4.99 2.99
C LEU A 113 -8.69 -4.14 2.39
N SER A 114 -8.52 -3.78 1.12
CA SER A 114 -9.52 -3.04 0.35
C SER A 114 -10.21 -3.96 -0.64
N SER A 115 -11.54 -3.89 -0.70
CA SER A 115 -12.36 -4.72 -1.59
C SER A 115 -13.42 -3.92 -2.31
N ILE A 116 -13.84 -4.42 -3.46
CA ILE A 116 -14.94 -3.91 -4.26
C ILE A 116 -15.85 -5.10 -4.58
N LYS A 117 -17.13 -4.99 -4.25
CA LYS A 117 -18.12 -6.06 -4.49
C LYS A 117 -17.65 -7.43 -3.95
N GLY A 118 -17.00 -7.41 -2.77
CA GLY A 118 -16.49 -8.61 -2.11
C GLY A 118 -15.16 -9.14 -2.64
N GLU A 119 -14.60 -8.55 -3.69
CA GLU A 119 -13.30 -8.94 -4.25
C GLU A 119 -12.18 -8.04 -3.73
N ILE A 120 -11.15 -8.65 -3.13
CA ILE A 120 -10.00 -7.92 -2.62
C ILE A 120 -9.09 -7.51 -3.77
N PHE A 121 -8.72 -6.24 -3.82
CA PHE A 121 -7.82 -5.72 -4.84
C PHE A 121 -6.51 -5.15 -4.28
N ALA A 122 -6.44 -4.86 -2.97
CA ALA A 122 -5.24 -4.32 -2.36
C ALA A 122 -5.12 -4.74 -0.90
N VAL A 123 -3.88 -4.97 -0.48
CA VAL A 123 -3.49 -5.21 0.91
C VAL A 123 -2.47 -4.15 1.32
N GLU A 124 -2.76 -3.44 2.39
CA GLU A 124 -1.90 -2.40 2.94
C GLU A 124 -1.33 -2.86 4.27
N PRO A 125 0.01 -3.02 4.36
CA PRO A 125 0.66 -3.37 5.61
C PRO A 125 0.54 -2.27 6.66
N PRO A 126 0.80 -2.58 7.95
CA PRO A 126 1.00 -1.51 8.94
C PRO A 126 2.09 -0.54 8.46
N THR A 127 1.93 0.73 8.76
CA THR A 127 2.91 1.75 8.38
C THR A 127 4.27 1.49 9.01
N PHE A 128 4.28 1.03 10.27
CA PHE A 128 5.48 0.74 11.03
C PHE A 128 5.43 -0.71 11.51
N VAL A 129 6.56 -1.40 11.37
CA VAL A 129 6.73 -2.76 11.88
C VAL A 129 8.01 -2.86 12.69
N GLU A 130 8.01 -3.77 13.65
CA GLU A 130 9.16 -4.10 14.48
C GLU A 130 9.63 -5.50 14.11
N LEU A 131 10.88 -5.60 13.61
CA LEU A 131 11.44 -6.84 13.09
C LEU A 131 12.81 -7.12 13.69
N VAL A 132 13.09 -8.40 13.94
CA VAL A 132 14.39 -8.86 14.42
C VAL A 132 15.37 -8.93 13.27
N VAL A 133 16.58 -8.42 13.48
CA VAL A 133 17.70 -8.61 12.56
C VAL A 133 18.25 -10.03 12.74
N THR A 134 18.14 -10.84 11.70
CA THR A 134 18.60 -12.24 11.73
C THR A 134 20.02 -12.41 11.22
N GLU A 135 20.47 -11.53 10.32
CA GLU A 135 21.81 -11.58 9.74
C GLU A 135 22.27 -10.17 9.38
N THR A 136 23.48 -9.84 9.80
CA THR A 136 24.17 -8.62 9.40
C THR A 136 25.68 -8.77 9.62
N GLU A 137 26.47 -8.03 8.85
CA GLU A 137 27.91 -7.99 9.07
C GLU A 137 28.25 -7.17 10.32
N PRO A 138 29.32 -7.52 11.05
CA PRO A 138 29.80 -6.70 12.15
C PRO A 138 30.26 -5.34 11.62
N GLY A 139 29.96 -4.28 12.37
CA GLY A 139 30.43 -2.94 12.05
C GLY A 139 31.96 -2.86 12.17
N VAL A 140 32.62 -2.31 11.16
CA VAL A 140 34.05 -2.10 11.19
C VAL A 140 34.35 -0.81 11.95
N ARG A 141 35.14 -0.93 13.05
CA ARG A 141 35.67 0.25 13.75
C ARG A 141 36.72 0.92 12.89
N GLY A 142 36.58 2.22 12.67
CA GLY A 142 37.56 3.03 11.95
C GLY A 142 37.02 3.78 10.75
N ASP A 143 35.77 3.54 10.35
CA ASP A 143 35.11 4.39 9.38
C ASP A 143 34.74 5.73 10.01
N THR A 144 35.48 6.76 9.62
CA THR A 144 35.23 8.14 10.08
C THR A 144 34.12 8.83 9.31
N ALA A 145 33.50 8.15 8.35
CA ALA A 145 32.39 8.69 7.57
C ALA A 145 31.11 8.70 8.43
N THR A 146 30.52 9.87 8.57
CA THR A 146 29.17 10.03 9.11
C THR A 146 28.15 9.40 8.13
N ASN A 147 27.15 8.68 8.65
CA ASN A 147 26.09 8.03 7.87
C ASN A 147 26.51 6.76 7.09
N VAL A 148 27.47 6.01 7.57
CA VAL A 148 27.78 4.70 7.02
C VAL A 148 26.67 3.71 7.40
N THR A 149 26.16 3.01 6.40
CA THR A 149 25.14 1.97 6.57
C THR A 149 25.64 0.63 6.07
N LYS A 150 25.02 -0.42 6.53
CA LYS A 150 25.25 -1.80 6.09
C LYS A 150 23.93 -2.50 5.81
N ALA A 151 23.99 -3.60 5.08
CA ALA A 151 22.84 -4.46 4.85
C ALA A 151 22.52 -5.29 6.10
N ALA A 152 21.23 -5.43 6.40
CA ALA A 152 20.75 -6.33 7.43
C ALA A 152 19.56 -7.13 6.89
N THR A 153 19.59 -8.45 7.12
CA THR A 153 18.47 -9.33 6.79
C THR A 153 17.57 -9.44 8.01
N LEU A 154 16.27 -9.25 7.79
CA LEU A 154 15.25 -9.30 8.82
C LEU A 154 14.59 -10.68 8.91
N GLU A 155 13.86 -10.94 9.99
CA GLU A 155 13.16 -12.21 10.23
C GLU A 155 12.16 -12.60 9.11
N THR A 156 11.66 -11.64 8.35
CA THR A 156 10.80 -11.86 7.17
C THR A 156 11.56 -12.21 5.90
N GLY A 157 12.90 -12.17 5.93
CA GLY A 157 13.76 -12.34 4.77
C GLY A 157 14.04 -11.04 4.00
N ALA A 158 13.40 -9.94 4.35
CA ALA A 158 13.65 -8.64 3.73
C ALA A 158 15.04 -8.11 4.12
N VAL A 159 15.69 -7.44 3.20
CA VAL A 159 16.99 -6.80 3.42
C VAL A 159 16.82 -5.29 3.45
N VAL A 160 17.35 -4.64 4.48
CA VAL A 160 17.28 -3.19 4.66
C VAL A 160 18.66 -2.61 4.94
N ARG A 161 18.83 -1.31 4.73
CA ARG A 161 20.04 -0.58 5.13
C ARG A 161 19.88 -0.07 6.56
N VAL A 162 20.86 -0.40 7.41
CA VAL A 162 20.86 -0.02 8.82
C VAL A 162 22.18 0.68 9.19
N PRO A 163 22.20 1.48 10.27
CA PRO A 163 23.45 1.99 10.80
C PRO A 163 24.40 0.86 11.19
N ILE A 164 25.71 1.12 11.12
CA ILE A 164 26.75 0.11 11.38
C ILE A 164 26.73 -0.46 12.81
N PHE A 165 26.11 0.23 13.76
CA PHE A 165 26.03 -0.21 15.16
C PHE A 165 24.94 -1.26 15.44
N ILE A 166 24.09 -1.57 14.45
CA ILE A 166 23.03 -2.59 14.59
C ILE A 166 23.67 -3.98 14.53
N ASN A 167 23.30 -4.85 15.47
CA ASN A 167 23.77 -6.22 15.57
C ASN A 167 22.65 -7.23 15.34
N GLU A 168 23.04 -8.46 15.05
CA GLU A 168 22.10 -9.59 15.00
C GLU A 168 21.37 -9.75 16.33
N GLY A 169 20.11 -10.13 16.27
CA GLY A 169 19.24 -10.29 17.43
C GLY A 169 18.57 -9.00 17.91
N GLU A 170 18.98 -7.85 17.44
CA GLU A 170 18.34 -6.59 17.78
C GLU A 170 17.02 -6.42 17.02
N VAL A 171 16.06 -5.78 17.67
CA VAL A 171 14.76 -5.42 17.08
C VAL A 171 14.84 -4.00 16.58
N ILE A 172 14.45 -3.80 15.33
CA ILE A 172 14.42 -2.49 14.70
C ILE A 172 13.03 -2.15 14.18
N ARG A 173 12.74 -0.86 14.14
CA ARG A 173 11.50 -0.33 13.55
C ARG A 173 11.77 0.11 12.11
N ILE A 174 10.89 -0.31 11.22
CA ILE A 174 10.94 -0.03 9.79
C ILE A 174 9.67 0.71 9.37
N ASP A 175 9.81 1.72 8.51
CA ASP A 175 8.70 2.30 7.77
C ASP A 175 8.45 1.44 6.54
N THR A 176 7.31 0.76 6.49
CA THR A 176 6.98 -0.17 5.38
C THR A 176 6.74 0.55 4.06
N ARG A 177 6.40 1.83 4.09
CA ARG A 177 6.17 2.64 2.88
C ARG A 177 7.45 2.90 2.11
N THR A 178 8.56 3.07 2.81
CA THR A 178 9.86 3.41 2.23
C THR A 178 10.88 2.27 2.35
N GLY A 179 10.68 1.33 3.27
CA GLY A 179 11.66 0.31 3.62
C GLY A 179 12.82 0.81 4.45
N GLU A 180 12.69 2.01 5.02
CA GLU A 180 13.77 2.66 5.78
C GLU A 180 13.77 2.26 7.24
N TYR A 181 14.97 2.07 7.78
CA TYR A 181 15.22 1.97 9.20
C TYR A 181 14.87 3.29 9.91
N LEU A 182 14.18 3.20 11.04
CA LEU A 182 13.83 4.37 11.86
C LEU A 182 14.61 4.41 13.16
N GLU A 183 14.58 3.33 13.93
CA GLU A 183 15.19 3.26 15.26
C GLU A 183 15.37 1.83 15.74
N ARG A 184 16.23 1.67 16.76
CA ARG A 184 16.27 0.44 17.56
C ARG A 184 15.12 0.43 18.54
N VAL A 185 14.51 -0.73 18.73
CA VAL A 185 13.50 -0.94 19.75
C VAL A 185 14.16 -1.53 20.98
N ASN A 186 14.20 -0.75 22.04
CA ASN A 186 14.71 -1.21 23.34
C ASN A 186 13.55 -1.90 24.09
N LYS A 187 13.74 -3.17 24.41
CA LYS A 187 12.84 -3.92 25.29
C LYS A 187 13.40 -3.97 26.70
#